data_49f260fd62a057246b8fd91e38830e16
#
_entry.id   49f260fd62a057246b8fd91e38830e16
#
_cell.length_a   1.000
_cell.length_b   1.000
_cell.length_c   1.000
_cell.angle_alpha   90.00
_cell.angle_beta   90.00
_cell.angle_gamma   90.00
#
_symmetry.space_group_name_H-M   'P 1'
#
loop_
_entity.id
_entity.type
_entity.pdbx_description
1 polymer ?
#
loop_
_entity_poly.entity_id
_entity_poly.type
_entity_poly.pdbx_seq_one_letter_code
_entity_poly.pdbx_strand_id
1 'polypeptide(L)'
;MLLKNQWLTIVLVFSSIAVFSQLKKNTIVPKTYTANKIANPILIDGDESDPAWKNAQWTDLFEDIENNIKPKYATKVKMLWDETNFYILAKIEEPHVWANLKQRDTIIFYNNDFEVFIDPDGDTFNYYELEINALNTAWDLFLSKPYRENDNVVLNDWNIPGLKSAVKINGTLNNPNDTDEGWVLEMAIPWASYKKSYNENNVPIDKFWRVNFSRVNWQHSLVDGKYERKKDTDGKFLPEYNWVWSPMGVINMHEPEKWGYVYFSSKEEKDTFTIPQDEKVKWELYNLYRAQKEYYQKNKAWAKALTDLTKETIKVDGKVLKPILENHSSGYNILVKSPFSNQTFIIKEDGQFLK
;
A
#
# COMPACT_ATOMS: atom_id res chain seq x y z
N MET A 1 -5.57 -26.85 79.33
CA MET A 1 -6.42 -26.12 78.42
C MET A 1 -5.69 -26.02 77.09
N LEU A 2 -5.99 -26.93 76.16
CA LEU A 2 -5.28 -27.13 74.90
C LEU A 2 -6.01 -26.36 73.78
N LEU A 3 -5.35 -25.35 73.21
CA LEU A 3 -5.86 -24.62 72.05
C LEU A 3 -5.43 -25.38 70.78
N LYS A 4 -6.43 -25.88 70.05
CA LYS A 4 -6.26 -26.50 68.70
C LYS A 4 -6.14 -25.37 67.63
N ASN A 5 -4.98 -25.27 67.03
CA ASN A 5 -4.79 -24.47 65.82
C ASN A 5 -5.36 -25.21 64.61
N GLN A 6 -6.41 -24.65 64.00
CA GLN A 6 -6.92 -25.10 62.69
C GLN A 6 -6.21 -24.29 61.62
N TRP A 7 -5.42 -24.96 60.80
CA TRP A 7 -4.84 -24.40 59.60
C TRP A 7 -5.88 -24.49 58.47
N LEU A 8 -6.32 -23.32 57.99
CA LEU A 8 -7.21 -23.21 56.82
C LEU A 8 -6.32 -23.21 55.58
N THR A 9 -6.30 -24.30 54.82
CA THR A 9 -5.59 -24.37 53.52
C THR A 9 -6.48 -23.75 52.44
N ILE A 10 -6.16 -22.54 51.99
CA ILE A 10 -6.82 -21.91 50.86
C ILE A 10 -6.20 -22.51 49.57
N VAL A 11 -6.96 -23.32 48.86
CA VAL A 11 -6.62 -23.83 47.53
C VAL A 11 -7.02 -22.75 46.53
N LEU A 12 -6.04 -21.96 46.02
CA LEU A 12 -6.22 -21.04 44.92
C LEU A 12 -6.31 -21.86 43.62
N VAL A 13 -7.53 -22.03 43.10
CA VAL A 13 -7.74 -22.57 41.76
C VAL A 13 -7.44 -21.46 40.74
N PHE A 14 -6.26 -21.48 40.12
CA PHE A 14 -5.98 -20.68 38.96
C PHE A 14 -6.76 -21.22 37.76
N SER A 15 -7.93 -20.65 37.49
CA SER A 15 -8.58 -20.82 36.20
C SER A 15 -7.81 -20.05 35.16
N SER A 16 -6.97 -20.71 34.36
CA SER A 16 -6.36 -20.13 33.15
C SER A 16 -7.48 -19.82 32.16
N ILE A 17 -7.92 -18.57 32.12
CA ILE A 17 -8.79 -18.08 31.04
C ILE A 17 -7.90 -18.05 29.79
N ALA A 18 -8.04 -19.06 28.93
CA ALA A 18 -7.46 -19.02 27.61
C ALA A 18 -8.17 -17.90 26.82
N VAL A 19 -7.55 -16.73 26.77
CA VAL A 19 -7.97 -15.65 25.87
C VAL A 19 -7.65 -16.11 24.47
N PHE A 20 -8.64 -16.64 23.76
CA PHE A 20 -8.51 -16.95 22.36
C PHE A 20 -8.50 -15.65 21.57
N SER A 21 -7.43 -15.40 20.85
CA SER A 21 -7.36 -14.31 19.87
C SER A 21 -8.36 -14.63 18.75
N GLN A 22 -9.37 -13.79 18.60
CA GLN A 22 -10.16 -13.80 17.37
C GLN A 22 -9.23 -13.31 16.23
N LEU A 23 -9.33 -13.92 15.03
CA LEU A 23 -8.63 -13.41 13.85
C LEU A 23 -8.99 -11.92 13.68
N LYS A 24 -7.98 -11.07 13.80
CA LYS A 24 -8.15 -9.63 13.53
C LYS A 24 -8.32 -9.46 12.03
N LYS A 25 -9.58 -9.50 11.57
CA LYS A 25 -9.89 -9.35 10.15
C LYS A 25 -9.69 -7.89 9.73
N ASN A 26 -8.97 -7.71 8.63
CA ASN A 26 -8.99 -6.42 7.95
C ASN A 26 -10.40 -6.24 7.36
N THR A 27 -11.11 -5.21 7.82
CA THR A 27 -12.47 -4.91 7.37
C THR A 27 -12.49 -3.91 6.21
N ILE A 28 -11.36 -3.31 5.88
CA ILE A 28 -11.25 -2.32 4.82
C ILE A 28 -11.15 -3.06 3.48
N VAL A 29 -12.12 -2.80 2.60
CA VAL A 29 -12.09 -3.30 1.23
C VAL A 29 -11.25 -2.36 0.39
N PRO A 30 -10.19 -2.84 -0.28
CA PRO A 30 -9.36 -1.99 -1.14
C PRO A 30 -10.18 -1.33 -2.25
N LYS A 31 -9.86 -0.07 -2.58
CA LYS A 31 -10.51 0.67 -3.66
C LYS A 31 -10.15 0.09 -5.02
N THR A 32 -10.99 0.38 -6.01
CA THR A 32 -10.80 -0.05 -7.39
C THR A 32 -10.82 1.15 -8.34
N TYR A 33 -10.05 1.08 -9.40
CA TYR A 33 -10.07 2.05 -10.48
C TYR A 33 -9.96 1.33 -11.83
N THR A 34 -10.71 1.79 -12.83
CA THR A 34 -10.57 1.34 -14.21
C THR A 34 -9.80 2.41 -15.00
N ALA A 35 -8.56 2.11 -15.37
CA ALA A 35 -7.77 2.92 -16.27
C ALA A 35 -8.14 2.57 -17.72
N ASN A 36 -8.61 3.54 -18.47
CA ASN A 36 -9.01 3.35 -19.87
C ASN A 36 -7.80 3.52 -20.80
N LYS A 37 -7.83 2.78 -21.90
CA LYS A 37 -6.84 2.91 -22.97
C LYS A 37 -7.04 4.22 -23.72
N ILE A 38 -5.93 4.84 -24.12
CA ILE A 38 -5.92 6.01 -25.01
C ILE A 38 -5.20 5.67 -26.32
N ALA A 39 -5.62 6.35 -27.40
CA ALA A 39 -5.04 6.13 -28.73
C ALA A 39 -3.73 6.89 -28.97
N ASN A 40 -3.60 8.05 -28.37
CA ASN A 40 -2.43 8.93 -28.56
C ASN A 40 -1.73 9.16 -27.24
N PRO A 41 -0.38 9.20 -27.22
CA PRO A 41 0.37 9.47 -25.99
C PRO A 41 0.09 10.88 -25.47
N ILE A 42 0.15 11.05 -24.16
CA ILE A 42 0.02 12.34 -23.46
C ILE A 42 1.37 13.04 -23.45
N LEU A 43 1.37 14.35 -23.70
CA LEU A 43 2.54 15.20 -23.47
C LEU A 43 2.65 15.44 -21.96
N ILE A 44 3.75 15.00 -21.36
CA ILE A 44 3.99 15.16 -19.93
C ILE A 44 4.60 16.54 -19.68
N ASP A 45 3.77 17.50 -19.32
CA ASP A 45 4.15 18.91 -19.06
C ASP A 45 3.57 19.45 -17.74
N GLY A 46 2.80 18.63 -17.01
CA GLY A 46 2.15 18.99 -15.75
C GLY A 46 0.82 19.72 -15.94
N ASP A 47 0.31 19.81 -17.16
CA ASP A 47 -0.95 20.51 -17.43
C ASP A 47 -2.13 19.51 -17.48
N GLU A 48 -3.05 19.63 -16.52
CA GLU A 48 -4.27 18.80 -16.45
C GLU A 48 -5.26 19.06 -17.61
N SER A 49 -4.98 20.06 -18.47
CA SER A 49 -5.87 20.46 -19.56
C SER A 49 -5.79 19.58 -20.80
N ASP A 50 -4.80 18.68 -20.91
CA ASP A 50 -4.72 17.75 -22.04
C ASP A 50 -6.06 17.04 -22.27
N PRO A 51 -6.55 16.98 -23.52
CA PRO A 51 -7.84 16.39 -23.86
C PRO A 51 -8.01 14.96 -23.40
N ALA A 52 -6.95 14.15 -23.31
CA ALA A 52 -7.02 12.79 -22.85
C ALA A 52 -7.54 12.70 -21.40
N TRP A 53 -7.14 13.63 -20.52
CA TRP A 53 -7.56 13.67 -19.14
C TRP A 53 -9.04 14.03 -18.93
N LYS A 54 -9.72 14.60 -19.92
CA LYS A 54 -11.15 14.98 -19.81
C LYS A 54 -12.05 13.75 -19.66
N ASN A 55 -11.67 12.64 -20.26
CA ASN A 55 -12.43 11.40 -20.24
C ASN A 55 -12.07 10.47 -19.06
N ALA A 56 -10.93 10.72 -18.40
CA ALA A 56 -10.52 9.98 -17.22
C ALA A 56 -11.33 10.43 -15.99
N GLN A 57 -11.82 9.48 -15.21
CA GLN A 57 -12.52 9.76 -13.96
C GLN A 57 -11.50 10.09 -12.88
N TRP A 58 -11.79 11.05 -12.00
CA TRP A 58 -11.04 11.21 -10.76
C TRP A 58 -11.32 10.05 -9.83
N THR A 59 -10.29 9.64 -9.07
CA THR A 59 -10.51 8.82 -7.87
C THR A 59 -11.34 9.58 -6.86
N ASP A 60 -11.86 8.89 -5.86
CA ASP A 60 -12.26 9.55 -4.62
C ASP A 60 -11.07 10.30 -4.01
N LEU A 61 -11.37 11.27 -3.16
CA LEU A 61 -10.34 11.95 -2.38
C LEU A 61 -9.55 10.95 -1.53
N PHE A 62 -8.29 11.22 -1.34
CA PHE A 62 -7.45 10.43 -0.44
C PHE A 62 -7.98 10.48 0.98
N GLU A 63 -7.75 9.43 1.70
CA GLU A 63 -8.10 9.22 3.09
C GLU A 63 -6.84 8.99 3.92
N ASP A 64 -6.93 9.10 5.23
CA ASP A 64 -5.82 8.71 6.10
C ASP A 64 -5.50 7.22 5.96
N ILE A 65 -4.22 6.87 6.02
CA ILE A 65 -3.77 5.49 5.81
C ILE A 65 -4.41 4.49 6.78
N GLU A 66 -4.65 4.87 8.02
CA GLU A 66 -5.35 4.05 9.01
C GLU A 66 -6.87 4.24 8.99
N ASN A 67 -7.37 5.18 8.17
CA ASN A 67 -8.78 5.56 8.07
C ASN A 67 -9.37 6.09 9.38
N ASN A 68 -8.58 6.79 10.17
CA ASN A 68 -8.96 7.28 11.50
C ASN A 68 -9.01 8.81 11.62
N ILE A 69 -8.40 9.54 10.67
CA ILE A 69 -8.33 10.99 10.62
C ILE A 69 -8.78 11.48 9.24
N LYS A 70 -9.53 12.56 9.17
CA LYS A 70 -9.87 13.18 7.89
C LYS A 70 -8.67 14.01 7.39
N PRO A 71 -8.19 13.77 6.15
CA PRO A 71 -7.17 14.62 5.54
C PRO A 71 -7.55 16.09 5.53
N LYS A 72 -6.56 16.94 5.81
CA LYS A 72 -6.78 18.38 5.87
C LYS A 72 -6.89 19.01 4.48
N TYR A 73 -6.18 18.45 3.51
CA TYR A 73 -6.11 18.93 2.14
C TYR A 73 -6.51 17.82 1.17
N ALA A 74 -7.17 18.21 0.08
CA ALA A 74 -7.63 17.26 -0.93
C ALA A 74 -6.48 16.76 -1.80
N THR A 75 -6.50 15.46 -2.09
CA THR A 75 -5.65 14.83 -3.11
C THR A 75 -6.50 13.83 -3.89
N LYS A 76 -6.32 13.78 -5.20
CA LYS A 76 -7.02 12.85 -6.10
C LYS A 76 -6.19 12.58 -7.35
N VAL A 77 -6.46 11.45 -8.00
CA VAL A 77 -5.67 10.94 -9.13
C VAL A 77 -6.58 10.58 -10.29
N LYS A 78 -6.08 10.75 -11.52
CA LYS A 78 -6.59 10.12 -12.74
C LYS A 78 -5.56 9.16 -13.28
N MET A 79 -6.00 8.08 -13.92
CA MET A 79 -5.13 7.09 -14.54
C MET A 79 -5.64 6.74 -15.93
N LEU A 80 -4.69 6.64 -16.88
CA LEU A 80 -4.92 6.22 -18.27
C LEU A 80 -3.76 5.33 -18.70
N TRP A 81 -3.85 4.68 -19.83
CA TRP A 81 -2.77 3.87 -20.36
C TRP A 81 -2.80 3.79 -21.89
N ASP A 82 -1.63 3.51 -22.48
CA ASP A 82 -1.48 3.13 -23.88
C ASP A 82 -0.56 1.90 -24.02
N GLU A 83 -0.18 1.55 -25.23
CA GLU A 83 0.70 0.40 -25.49
C GLU A 83 2.12 0.56 -24.91
N THR A 84 2.48 1.76 -24.47
CA THR A 84 3.84 2.10 -24.05
C THR A 84 3.92 2.44 -22.58
N ASN A 85 2.93 3.17 -22.05
CA ASN A 85 3.00 3.78 -20.74
C ASN A 85 1.72 3.59 -19.91
N PHE A 86 1.90 3.58 -18.62
CA PHE A 86 0.89 3.91 -17.61
C PHE A 86 1.00 5.40 -17.30
N TYR A 87 -0.11 6.15 -17.44
CA TYR A 87 -0.19 7.58 -17.19
C TYR A 87 -0.92 7.86 -15.89
N ILE A 88 -0.36 8.76 -15.07
CA ILE A 88 -0.91 9.18 -13.79
C ILE A 88 -0.91 10.70 -13.74
N LEU A 89 -2.05 11.27 -13.35
CA LEU A 89 -2.22 12.70 -13.07
C LEU A 89 -2.70 12.85 -11.64
N ALA A 90 -1.89 13.46 -10.78
CA ALA A 90 -2.24 13.76 -9.39
C ALA A 90 -2.51 15.26 -9.22
N LYS A 91 -3.62 15.61 -8.56
CA LYS A 91 -3.95 16.97 -8.15
C LYS A 91 -3.92 17.06 -6.63
N ILE A 92 -3.07 17.94 -6.13
CA ILE A 92 -2.69 18.02 -4.73
C ILE A 92 -2.97 19.44 -4.25
N GLU A 93 -3.98 19.60 -3.38
CA GLU A 93 -4.25 20.84 -2.69
C GLU A 93 -3.18 21.06 -1.61
N GLU A 94 -2.48 22.17 -1.66
CA GLU A 94 -1.42 22.51 -0.72
C GLU A 94 -1.25 24.02 -0.56
N PRO A 95 -1.73 24.62 0.53
CA PRO A 95 -1.68 26.07 0.75
C PRO A 95 -0.26 26.64 0.93
N HIS A 96 0.71 25.79 1.17
CA HIS A 96 2.11 26.14 1.32
C HIS A 96 2.98 25.13 0.58
N VAL A 97 3.19 25.37 -0.71
CA VAL A 97 4.01 24.48 -1.55
C VAL A 97 5.48 24.74 -1.25
N TRP A 98 6.12 23.74 -0.67
CA TRP A 98 7.54 23.83 -0.34
C TRP A 98 8.28 22.53 -0.65
N ALA A 99 9.51 22.65 -1.12
CA ALA A 99 10.44 21.55 -1.28
C ALA A 99 11.87 22.08 -1.31
N ASN A 100 12.81 21.31 -0.80
CA ASN A 100 14.23 21.68 -0.75
C ASN A 100 15.17 20.55 -1.20
N LEU A 101 14.69 19.33 -1.36
CA LEU A 101 15.46 18.18 -1.83
C LEU A 101 15.52 18.21 -3.36
N LYS A 102 16.74 18.36 -3.90
CA LYS A 102 17.01 18.54 -5.33
C LYS A 102 17.82 17.40 -5.94
N GLN A 103 18.37 16.53 -5.10
CA GLN A 103 19.18 15.42 -5.57
C GLN A 103 18.29 14.21 -5.75
N ARG A 104 18.31 13.62 -6.97
CA ARG A 104 17.67 12.35 -7.24
C ARG A 104 18.21 11.27 -6.30
N ASP A 105 17.37 10.29 -5.96
CA ASP A 105 17.69 9.15 -5.10
C ASP A 105 18.12 9.55 -3.69
N THR A 106 17.66 10.72 -3.22
CA THR A 106 17.65 11.06 -1.79
C THR A 106 16.29 10.71 -1.19
N ILE A 107 16.19 10.67 0.13
CA ILE A 107 14.96 10.35 0.84
C ILE A 107 13.95 11.49 0.65
N ILE A 108 13.12 11.38 -0.40
CA ILE A 108 12.23 12.45 -0.86
C ILE A 108 11.10 12.70 0.12
N PHE A 109 10.57 11.67 0.80
CA PHE A 109 9.50 11.85 1.78
C PHE A 109 9.88 12.73 2.99
N TYR A 110 11.12 13.21 3.10
CA TYR A 110 11.45 14.29 4.03
C TYR A 110 10.95 15.67 3.59
N ASN A 111 10.47 15.80 2.34
CA ASN A 111 9.59 16.88 1.91
C ASN A 111 8.12 16.43 1.92
N ASN A 112 7.19 17.35 1.66
CA ASN A 112 5.88 16.94 1.16
C ASN A 112 6.08 16.36 -0.24
N ASP A 113 5.48 15.21 -0.50
CA ASP A 113 5.65 14.51 -1.77
C ASP A 113 4.40 13.73 -2.18
N PHE A 114 4.49 13.11 -3.33
CA PHE A 114 3.52 12.17 -3.85
C PHE A 114 4.21 10.87 -4.20
N GLU A 115 3.65 9.77 -3.71
CA GLU A 115 4.22 8.44 -3.83
C GLU A 115 3.32 7.51 -4.64
N VAL A 116 3.95 6.64 -5.42
CA VAL A 116 3.30 5.60 -6.23
C VAL A 116 3.88 4.25 -5.86
N PHE A 117 3.01 3.33 -5.47
CA PHE A 117 3.36 1.95 -5.11
C PHE A 117 2.71 0.99 -6.09
N ILE A 118 3.48 0.09 -6.70
CA ILE A 118 3.02 -0.84 -7.74
C ILE A 118 3.54 -2.25 -7.51
N ASP A 119 2.62 -3.21 -7.38
CA ASP A 119 2.88 -4.64 -7.38
C ASP A 119 2.14 -5.27 -8.58
N PRO A 120 2.86 -5.56 -9.68
CA PRO A 120 2.23 -5.96 -10.95
C PRO A 120 1.55 -7.31 -10.96
N ASP A 121 1.97 -8.25 -10.11
CA ASP A 121 1.41 -9.61 -10.09
C ASP A 121 0.70 -9.98 -8.78
N GLY A 122 0.69 -9.07 -7.80
CA GLY A 122 -0.06 -9.19 -6.56
C GLY A 122 0.42 -10.34 -5.68
N ASP A 123 1.73 -10.64 -5.71
CA ASP A 123 2.35 -11.64 -4.83
C ASP A 123 3.03 -11.03 -3.60
N THR A 124 3.00 -9.68 -3.49
CA THR A 124 3.60 -8.83 -2.45
C THR A 124 5.12 -8.71 -2.48
N PHE A 125 5.76 -9.35 -3.44
CA PHE A 125 7.21 -9.32 -3.63
C PHE A 125 7.57 -8.61 -4.94
N ASN A 126 8.81 -8.14 -5.03
CA ASN A 126 9.32 -7.49 -6.25
C ASN A 126 8.43 -6.33 -6.71
N TYR A 127 8.05 -5.48 -5.78
CA TYR A 127 7.23 -4.31 -6.02
C TYR A 127 8.08 -3.04 -6.13
N TYR A 128 7.45 -1.98 -6.60
CA TYR A 128 8.10 -0.72 -6.96
C TYR A 128 7.49 0.44 -6.19
N GLU A 129 8.34 1.41 -5.90
CA GLU A 129 7.98 2.66 -5.25
C GLU A 129 8.60 3.82 -6.00
N LEU A 130 7.88 4.93 -6.12
CA LEU A 130 8.33 6.16 -6.72
C LEU A 130 7.83 7.33 -5.88
N GLU A 131 8.74 8.15 -5.36
CA GLU A 131 8.44 9.36 -4.62
C GLU A 131 8.84 10.59 -5.46
N ILE A 132 7.96 11.60 -5.53
CA ILE A 132 8.24 12.85 -6.26
C ILE A 132 7.76 14.05 -5.43
N ASN A 133 8.65 15.02 -5.20
CA ASN A 133 8.32 16.27 -4.53
C ASN A 133 7.89 17.39 -5.50
N ALA A 134 7.50 18.55 -4.97
CA ALA A 134 7.07 19.70 -5.78
C ALA A 134 8.17 20.34 -6.65
N LEU A 135 9.44 19.97 -6.47
CA LEU A 135 10.55 20.31 -7.36
C LEU A 135 10.71 19.34 -8.53
N ASN A 136 9.85 18.35 -8.65
CA ASN A 136 9.99 17.23 -9.59
C ASN A 136 11.28 16.43 -9.38
N THR A 137 11.75 16.36 -8.13
CA THR A 137 12.87 15.48 -7.75
C THR A 137 12.30 14.13 -7.41
N ALA A 138 12.84 13.08 -8.02
CA ALA A 138 12.35 11.72 -7.90
C ALA A 138 13.31 10.84 -7.09
N TRP A 139 12.74 9.88 -6.38
CA TRP A 139 13.39 8.72 -5.82
C TRP A 139 12.56 7.48 -6.18
N ASP A 140 13.14 6.58 -6.92
CA ASP A 140 12.49 5.36 -7.34
C ASP A 140 13.26 4.13 -6.84
N LEU A 141 12.53 3.18 -6.28
CA LEU A 141 13.07 2.01 -5.61
C LEU A 141 12.47 0.73 -6.18
N PHE A 142 13.26 -0.33 -6.12
CA PHE A 142 12.78 -1.70 -6.24
C PHE A 142 12.92 -2.42 -4.91
N LEU A 143 11.84 -3.04 -4.44
CA LEU A 143 11.79 -3.78 -3.18
C LEU A 143 11.54 -5.26 -3.45
N SER A 144 12.50 -6.10 -3.11
CA SER A 144 12.36 -7.56 -3.30
C SER A 144 11.34 -8.18 -2.36
N LYS A 145 11.17 -7.61 -1.17
CA LYS A 145 10.25 -8.04 -0.10
C LYS A 145 9.72 -6.85 0.68
N PRO A 146 8.55 -6.96 1.32
CA PRO A 146 8.08 -5.96 2.27
C PRO A 146 9.03 -5.77 3.46
N TYR A 147 9.09 -4.56 4.02
CA TYR A 147 9.92 -4.25 5.20
C TYR A 147 9.61 -5.08 6.44
N ARG A 148 8.44 -5.72 6.52
CA ARG A 148 8.12 -6.66 7.59
C ARG A 148 9.02 -7.91 7.61
N GLU A 149 9.71 -8.19 6.51
CA GLU A 149 10.66 -9.29 6.41
C GLU A 149 12.08 -8.75 6.64
N ASN A 150 12.79 -9.32 7.64
CA ASN A 150 14.10 -8.81 8.09
C ASN A 150 15.21 -8.93 7.05
N ASP A 151 15.02 -9.77 6.03
CA ASP A 151 15.99 -10.04 4.95
C ASP A 151 15.57 -9.37 3.63
N ASN A 152 14.76 -8.32 3.70
CA ASN A 152 14.39 -7.58 2.51
C ASN A 152 15.61 -6.91 1.87
N VAL A 153 15.58 -6.82 0.53
CA VAL A 153 16.55 -6.08 -0.25
C VAL A 153 15.84 -4.93 -0.94
N VAL A 154 16.32 -3.72 -0.69
CA VAL A 154 15.86 -2.50 -1.34
C VAL A 154 16.97 -2.02 -2.26
N LEU A 155 16.68 -1.85 -3.54
CA LEU A 155 17.60 -1.27 -4.52
C LEU A 155 17.29 0.21 -4.65
N ASN A 156 18.01 1.02 -3.88
CA ASN A 156 17.83 2.48 -3.83
C ASN A 156 18.29 3.20 -5.09
N ASP A 157 19.25 2.62 -5.82
CA ASP A 157 19.79 3.17 -7.06
C ASP A 157 19.08 2.58 -8.30
N TRP A 158 17.95 1.88 -8.10
CA TRP A 158 17.15 1.40 -9.21
C TRP A 158 16.37 2.58 -9.79
N ASN A 159 16.39 2.69 -11.12
CA ASN A 159 15.70 3.77 -11.81
C ASN A 159 14.63 3.22 -12.75
N ILE A 160 13.48 3.87 -12.83
CA ILE A 160 12.45 3.59 -13.81
C ILE A 160 12.96 4.04 -15.20
N PRO A 161 13.36 3.12 -16.09
CA PRO A 161 13.90 3.52 -17.39
C PRO A 161 12.83 4.23 -18.23
N GLY A 162 13.13 5.48 -18.64
CA GLY A 162 12.23 6.25 -19.46
C GLY A 162 11.07 6.91 -18.73
N LEU A 163 11.07 6.95 -17.39
CA LEU A 163 10.13 7.76 -16.62
C LEU A 163 10.10 9.19 -17.13
N LYS A 164 8.91 9.71 -17.37
CA LYS A 164 8.67 11.13 -17.61
C LYS A 164 7.79 11.65 -16.49
N SER A 165 8.15 12.78 -15.91
CA SER A 165 7.35 13.46 -14.90
C SER A 165 7.45 14.97 -15.07
N ALA A 166 6.38 15.68 -14.77
CA ALA A 166 6.32 17.14 -14.77
C ALA A 166 5.44 17.61 -13.61
N VAL A 167 5.87 18.69 -12.97
CA VAL A 167 5.14 19.36 -11.89
C VAL A 167 4.76 20.77 -12.33
N LYS A 168 3.49 21.12 -12.14
CA LYS A 168 2.97 22.47 -12.28
C LYS A 168 2.47 22.98 -10.94
N ILE A 169 3.06 24.07 -10.46
CA ILE A 169 2.65 24.70 -9.20
C ILE A 169 1.60 25.75 -9.50
N ASN A 170 0.45 25.67 -8.82
CA ASN A 170 -0.60 26.69 -8.84
C ASN A 170 -0.41 27.61 -7.64
N GLY A 171 0.53 28.53 -7.75
CA GLY A 171 1.03 29.39 -6.68
C GLY A 171 2.52 29.64 -6.84
N THR A 172 3.24 29.73 -5.72
CA THR A 172 4.68 29.98 -5.70
C THR A 172 5.42 29.00 -4.77
N LEU A 173 6.51 28.44 -5.27
CA LEU A 173 7.32 27.50 -4.51
C LEU A 173 8.15 28.22 -3.43
N ASN A 174 8.10 27.71 -2.19
CA ASN A 174 8.93 28.18 -1.08
C ASN A 174 8.69 29.66 -0.69
N ASN A 175 7.53 30.21 -0.96
CA ASN A 175 7.17 31.58 -0.55
C ASN A 175 6.23 31.53 0.66
N PRO A 176 6.68 31.89 1.88
CA PRO A 176 5.82 31.87 3.06
C PRO A 176 4.86 33.06 3.18
N ASN A 177 4.90 34.02 2.24
CA ASN A 177 4.13 35.26 2.30
C ASN A 177 2.84 35.24 1.49
N ASP A 178 2.54 34.14 0.82
CA ASP A 178 1.30 33.93 0.07
C ASP A 178 0.63 32.62 0.46
N THR A 179 -0.45 32.30 -0.25
CA THR A 179 -1.18 31.03 -0.08
C THR A 179 -1.40 30.45 -1.46
N ASP A 180 -0.96 29.22 -1.64
CA ASP A 180 -1.04 28.49 -2.88
C ASP A 180 -2.37 27.73 -3.02
N GLU A 181 -2.74 27.37 -4.25
CA GLU A 181 -3.81 26.40 -4.49
C GLU A 181 -3.26 24.96 -4.35
N GLY A 182 -1.99 24.76 -4.67
CA GLY A 182 -1.33 23.46 -4.63
C GLY A 182 -0.51 23.17 -5.89
N TRP A 183 -0.38 21.91 -6.24
CA TRP A 183 0.40 21.49 -7.39
C TRP A 183 -0.21 20.29 -8.11
N VAL A 184 0.14 20.14 -9.35
CA VAL A 184 -0.24 19.02 -10.22
C VAL A 184 1.02 18.27 -10.58
N LEU A 185 0.98 16.96 -10.46
CA LEU A 185 2.02 16.05 -10.92
C LEU A 185 1.46 15.19 -12.06
N GLU A 186 2.12 15.21 -13.17
CA GLU A 186 1.82 14.37 -14.32
C GLU A 186 2.99 13.45 -14.62
N MET A 187 2.73 12.17 -14.91
CA MET A 187 3.79 11.22 -15.19
C MET A 187 3.38 10.16 -16.20
N ALA A 188 4.37 9.64 -16.93
CA ALA A 188 4.28 8.49 -17.79
C ALA A 188 5.33 7.45 -17.38
N ILE A 189 4.88 6.28 -16.99
CA ILE A 189 5.72 5.17 -16.54
C ILE A 189 5.71 4.09 -17.61
N PRO A 190 6.85 3.81 -18.29
CA PRO A 190 6.88 2.81 -19.35
C PRO A 190 6.65 1.40 -18.83
N TRP A 191 5.82 0.60 -19.51
CA TRP A 191 5.62 -0.82 -19.19
C TRP A 191 6.92 -1.62 -19.18
N ALA A 192 7.87 -1.21 -20.01
CA ALA A 192 9.19 -1.84 -20.09
C ALA A 192 9.96 -1.83 -18.76
N SER A 193 9.63 -0.91 -17.83
CA SER A 193 10.26 -0.79 -16.52
C SER A 193 9.93 -1.95 -15.59
N TYR A 194 8.83 -2.66 -15.84
CA TYR A 194 8.33 -3.72 -14.96
C TYR A 194 8.60 -5.14 -15.49
N LYS A 195 9.52 -5.29 -16.43
CA LYS A 195 9.85 -6.58 -17.04
C LYS A 195 10.54 -7.50 -16.04
N LYS A 196 9.98 -8.69 -15.85
CA LYS A 196 10.62 -9.81 -15.13
C LYS A 196 11.54 -10.62 -16.02
N SER A 197 11.31 -10.64 -17.34
CA SER A 197 12.17 -11.31 -18.33
C SER A 197 12.24 -10.52 -19.64
N TYR A 198 13.29 -10.77 -20.42
CA TYR A 198 13.58 -10.04 -21.67
C TYR A 198 12.50 -10.19 -22.75
N ASN A 199 11.74 -11.29 -22.72
CA ASN A 199 10.73 -11.64 -23.74
C ASN A 199 9.28 -11.37 -23.27
N GLU A 200 9.09 -10.72 -22.13
CA GLU A 200 7.77 -10.52 -21.56
C GLU A 200 7.14 -9.23 -22.08
N ASN A 201 5.93 -9.34 -22.61
CA ASN A 201 5.08 -8.18 -22.87
C ASN A 201 4.32 -7.88 -21.59
N ASN A 202 4.68 -6.78 -20.93
CA ASN A 202 4.14 -6.40 -19.61
C ASN A 202 2.92 -5.51 -19.68
N VAL A 203 2.40 -5.18 -20.84
CA VAL A 203 1.17 -4.38 -20.96
C VAL A 203 0.02 -5.19 -20.35
N PRO A 204 -0.61 -4.73 -19.26
CA PRO A 204 -1.60 -5.51 -18.52
C PRO A 204 -3.01 -5.41 -19.14
N ILE A 205 -3.13 -5.69 -20.43
CA ILE A 205 -4.40 -5.60 -21.17
C ILE A 205 -5.46 -6.48 -20.50
N ASP A 206 -6.59 -5.88 -20.10
CA ASP A 206 -7.71 -6.53 -19.42
C ASP A 206 -7.28 -7.31 -18.16
N LYS A 207 -6.25 -6.80 -17.50
CA LYS A 207 -5.74 -7.30 -16.21
C LYS A 207 -5.72 -6.20 -15.18
N PHE A 208 -5.53 -6.56 -13.93
CA PHE A 208 -5.34 -5.60 -12.84
C PHE A 208 -3.98 -5.76 -12.19
N TRP A 209 -3.47 -4.66 -11.63
CA TRP A 209 -2.33 -4.61 -10.74
C TRP A 209 -2.75 -4.14 -9.36
N ARG A 210 -1.96 -4.44 -8.35
CA ARG A 210 -2.08 -3.83 -7.03
C ARG A 210 -1.32 -2.52 -7.05
N VAL A 211 -2.02 -1.44 -6.79
CA VAL A 211 -1.47 -0.08 -6.82
C VAL A 211 -2.00 0.69 -5.64
N ASN A 212 -1.16 1.52 -5.04
CA ASN A 212 -1.63 2.55 -4.13
C ASN A 212 -0.87 3.84 -4.37
N PHE A 213 -1.43 4.92 -3.88
CA PHE A 213 -0.81 6.21 -3.88
C PHE A 213 -0.82 6.74 -2.47
N SER A 214 0.26 7.43 -2.09
CA SER A 214 0.35 8.15 -0.84
C SER A 214 0.73 9.61 -1.12
N ARG A 215 0.32 10.48 -0.23
CA ARG A 215 0.83 11.82 -0.09
C ARG A 215 1.39 11.96 1.30
N VAL A 216 2.68 12.18 1.41
CA VAL A 216 3.29 12.59 2.68
C VAL A 216 3.08 14.08 2.87
N ASN A 217 2.54 14.45 4.01
CA ASN A 217 2.32 15.86 4.37
C ASN A 217 2.88 16.17 5.76
N TRP A 218 3.91 16.98 5.79
CA TRP A 218 4.53 17.42 7.05
C TRP A 218 3.87 18.68 7.60
N GLN A 219 3.72 18.74 8.90
CA GLN A 219 3.56 20.03 9.56
C GLN A 219 4.87 20.81 9.44
N HIS A 220 4.79 22.08 9.13
CA HIS A 220 5.95 22.95 8.95
C HIS A 220 6.00 24.08 9.97
N SER A 221 7.18 24.65 10.13
CA SER A 221 7.47 25.92 10.79
C SER A 221 8.32 26.79 9.87
N LEU A 222 8.36 28.08 10.14
CA LEU A 222 9.25 29.00 9.43
C LEU A 222 10.47 29.29 10.32
N VAL A 223 11.66 28.98 9.81
CA VAL A 223 12.94 29.29 10.44
C VAL A 223 13.71 30.16 9.47
N ASP A 224 14.05 31.38 9.89
CA ASP A 224 14.71 32.38 9.06
C ASP A 224 14.01 32.61 7.68
N GLY A 225 12.67 32.59 7.71
CA GLY A 225 11.82 32.76 6.52
C GLY A 225 11.77 31.55 5.58
N LYS A 226 12.28 30.39 5.99
CA LYS A 226 12.26 29.14 5.22
C LYS A 226 11.38 28.09 5.88
N TYR A 227 10.75 27.27 5.05
CA TYR A 227 9.97 26.14 5.52
C TYR A 227 10.90 25.03 6.05
N GLU A 228 10.57 24.53 7.23
CA GLU A 228 11.20 23.35 7.84
C GLU A 228 10.12 22.43 8.45
N ARG A 229 10.39 21.14 8.49
CA ARG A 229 9.52 20.20 9.22
C ARG A 229 9.42 20.61 10.68
N LYS A 230 8.20 20.69 11.20
CA LYS A 230 7.93 21.11 12.56
C LYS A 230 8.45 20.12 13.57
N LYS A 231 9.04 20.63 14.67
CA LYS A 231 9.51 19.84 15.81
C LYS A 231 8.61 20.07 17.01
N ASP A 232 8.59 19.07 17.90
CA ASP A 232 7.99 19.17 19.21
C ASP A 232 8.89 19.95 20.21
N THR A 233 8.45 20.03 21.47
CA THR A 233 9.22 20.68 22.55
C THR A 233 10.55 20.01 22.85
N ASP A 234 10.69 18.72 22.53
CA ASP A 234 11.93 17.95 22.75
C ASP A 234 12.87 18.00 21.53
N GLY A 235 12.51 18.75 20.50
CA GLY A 235 13.30 18.91 19.28
C GLY A 235 13.18 17.75 18.27
N LYS A 236 12.24 16.81 18.48
CA LYS A 236 11.94 15.73 17.55
C LYS A 236 10.95 16.19 16.49
N PHE A 237 11.12 15.74 15.26
CA PHE A 237 10.13 16.00 14.22
C PHE A 237 8.77 15.45 14.62
N LEU A 238 7.70 16.24 14.39
CA LEU A 238 6.35 15.71 14.46
C LEU A 238 6.19 14.65 13.37
N PRO A 239 5.34 13.63 13.57
CA PRO A 239 5.08 12.64 12.55
C PRO A 239 4.42 13.30 11.32
N GLU A 240 4.73 12.76 10.16
CA GLU A 240 4.04 13.07 8.91
C GLU A 240 2.62 12.53 8.91
N TYR A 241 1.80 13.12 8.05
CA TYR A 241 0.52 12.53 7.67
C TYR A 241 0.72 11.73 6.38
N ASN A 242 0.20 10.51 6.37
CA ASN A 242 0.17 9.64 5.20
C ASN A 242 -1.29 9.57 4.71
N TRP A 243 -1.60 10.31 3.66
CA TRP A 243 -2.93 10.27 3.05
C TRP A 243 -2.88 9.47 1.76
N VAL A 244 -3.71 8.45 1.67
CA VAL A 244 -3.63 7.42 0.64
C VAL A 244 -4.90 7.32 -0.19
N TRP A 245 -4.76 6.85 -1.43
CA TRP A 245 -5.93 6.58 -2.26
C TRP A 245 -6.78 5.45 -1.67
N SER A 246 -6.18 4.32 -1.34
CA SER A 246 -6.87 3.17 -0.76
C SER A 246 -6.40 2.96 0.69
N PRO A 247 -7.23 3.27 1.71
CA PRO A 247 -6.87 3.11 3.12
C PRO A 247 -6.48 1.68 3.46
N MET A 248 -5.51 1.53 4.32
CA MET A 248 -4.91 0.24 4.65
C MET A 248 -5.27 -0.26 6.05
N GLY A 249 -5.72 0.65 6.94
CA GLY A 249 -6.03 0.33 8.35
C GLY A 249 -4.79 0.04 9.20
N VAL A 250 -3.61 0.38 8.71
CA VAL A 250 -2.32 0.30 9.43
C VAL A 250 -1.40 1.40 8.94
N ILE A 251 -0.52 1.87 9.82
CA ILE A 251 0.49 2.88 9.50
C ILE A 251 1.73 2.24 8.81
N ASN A 252 1.50 1.57 7.70
CA ASN A 252 2.58 0.91 6.95
C ASN A 252 2.19 0.77 5.48
N MET A 253 2.81 1.57 4.60
CA MET A 253 2.58 1.47 3.15
C MET A 253 3.07 0.14 2.55
N HIS A 254 4.07 -0.50 3.17
CA HIS A 254 4.70 -1.72 2.66
C HIS A 254 3.94 -3.00 3.04
N GLU A 255 2.62 -2.96 2.86
CA GLU A 255 1.72 -4.13 2.89
C GLU A 255 0.95 -4.22 1.56
N PRO A 256 1.61 -4.66 0.46
CA PRO A 256 1.03 -4.64 -0.90
C PRO A 256 -0.31 -5.35 -1.03
N GLU A 257 -0.55 -6.35 -0.19
CA GLU A 257 -1.82 -7.07 -0.13
C GLU A 257 -3.03 -6.21 0.28
N LYS A 258 -2.78 -4.99 0.77
CA LYS A 258 -3.84 -4.04 1.15
C LYS A 258 -4.05 -2.91 0.14
N TRP A 259 -3.15 -2.77 -0.85
CA TRP A 259 -3.27 -1.73 -1.88
C TRP A 259 -4.54 -1.88 -2.70
N GLY A 260 -4.94 -0.82 -3.38
CA GLY A 260 -6.06 -0.81 -4.31
C GLY A 260 -5.82 -1.68 -5.55
N TYR A 261 -6.80 -1.73 -6.41
CA TYR A 261 -6.77 -2.44 -7.68
C TYR A 261 -6.94 -1.45 -8.83
N VAL A 262 -5.98 -1.42 -9.74
CA VAL A 262 -6.10 -0.71 -11.02
C VAL A 262 -6.28 -1.73 -12.13
N TYR A 263 -7.44 -1.68 -12.77
CA TYR A 263 -7.76 -2.53 -13.92
C TYR A 263 -7.51 -1.75 -15.21
N PHE A 264 -6.77 -2.33 -16.13
CA PHE A 264 -6.37 -1.72 -17.39
C PHE A 264 -7.29 -2.18 -18.51
N SER A 265 -8.39 -1.47 -18.71
CA SER A 265 -9.40 -1.84 -19.69
C SER A 265 -8.98 -1.48 -21.11
N SER A 266 -9.12 -2.43 -22.03
CA SER A 266 -8.95 -2.20 -23.47
C SER A 266 -10.21 -1.64 -24.13
N LYS A 267 -11.35 -1.59 -23.42
CA LYS A 267 -12.62 -1.11 -23.96
C LYS A 267 -12.64 0.41 -24.04
N GLU A 268 -13.19 0.92 -25.12
CA GLU A 268 -13.42 2.36 -25.31
C GLU A 268 -14.61 2.87 -24.48
N GLU A 269 -15.57 1.99 -24.19
CA GLU A 269 -16.73 2.31 -23.37
C GLU A 269 -16.42 2.17 -21.89
N LYS A 270 -17.25 2.81 -21.04
CA LYS A 270 -17.12 2.72 -19.59
C LYS A 270 -17.18 1.28 -19.12
N ASP A 271 -16.04 0.76 -18.70
CA ASP A 271 -15.91 -0.56 -18.10
C ASP A 271 -15.91 -0.45 -16.58
N THR A 272 -16.38 -1.49 -15.89
CA THR A 272 -16.39 -1.55 -14.42
C THR A 272 -15.66 -2.78 -13.96
N PHE A 273 -14.63 -2.58 -13.15
CA PHE A 273 -13.89 -3.67 -12.52
C PHE A 273 -14.55 -4.09 -11.21
N THR A 274 -14.72 -5.38 -11.06
CA THR A 274 -15.15 -5.99 -9.79
C THR A 274 -14.03 -6.89 -9.29
N ILE A 275 -13.66 -6.74 -8.01
CA ILE A 275 -12.62 -7.55 -7.37
C ILE A 275 -12.98 -9.04 -7.49
N PRO A 276 -12.14 -9.87 -8.14
CA PRO A 276 -12.40 -11.30 -8.28
C PRO A 276 -12.55 -12.00 -6.93
N GLN A 277 -13.40 -13.02 -6.88
CA GLN A 277 -13.61 -13.78 -5.66
C GLN A 277 -12.34 -14.46 -5.15
N ASP A 278 -11.44 -14.81 -6.04
CA ASP A 278 -10.13 -15.38 -5.69
C ASP A 278 -9.24 -14.39 -4.93
N GLU A 279 -9.35 -13.09 -5.18
CA GLU A 279 -8.65 -12.08 -4.38
C GLU A 279 -9.16 -12.07 -2.93
N LYS A 280 -10.47 -12.26 -2.73
CA LYS A 280 -11.04 -12.40 -1.37
C LYS A 280 -10.57 -13.69 -0.68
N VAL A 281 -10.32 -14.77 -1.43
CA VAL A 281 -9.70 -15.99 -0.90
C VAL A 281 -8.27 -15.70 -0.43
N LYS A 282 -7.49 -14.94 -1.22
CA LYS A 282 -6.15 -14.51 -0.81
C LYS A 282 -6.17 -13.65 0.45
N TRP A 283 -7.16 -12.75 0.62
CA TRP A 283 -7.28 -11.95 1.85
C TRP A 283 -7.43 -12.83 3.10
N GLU A 284 -8.20 -13.91 3.02
CA GLU A 284 -8.34 -14.85 4.15
C GLU A 284 -7.02 -15.61 4.42
N LEU A 285 -6.24 -15.91 3.40
CA LEU A 285 -4.90 -16.49 3.59
C LEU A 285 -3.93 -15.49 4.25
N TYR A 286 -3.99 -14.20 3.90
CA TYR A 286 -3.23 -13.17 4.61
C TYR A 286 -3.66 -13.02 6.07
N ASN A 287 -4.95 -13.16 6.38
CA ASN A 287 -5.41 -13.17 7.77
C ASN A 287 -4.80 -14.33 8.57
N LEU A 288 -4.70 -15.51 7.96
CA LEU A 288 -4.04 -16.66 8.57
C LEU A 288 -2.52 -16.48 8.71
N TYR A 289 -1.88 -15.89 7.70
CA TYR A 289 -0.45 -15.52 7.77
C TYR A 289 -0.19 -14.57 8.94
N ARG A 290 -1.00 -13.52 9.11
CA ARG A 290 -0.87 -12.60 10.25
C ARG A 290 -1.11 -13.29 11.57
N ALA A 291 -2.09 -14.17 11.65
CA ALA A 291 -2.33 -14.97 12.86
C ALA A 291 -1.13 -15.88 13.22
N GLN A 292 -0.43 -16.42 12.20
CA GLN A 292 0.82 -17.17 12.43
C GLN A 292 1.93 -16.26 12.98
N LYS A 293 2.10 -15.04 12.44
CA LYS A 293 3.09 -14.07 12.95
C LYS A 293 2.78 -13.68 14.40
N GLU A 294 1.52 -13.42 14.73
CA GLU A 294 1.08 -13.12 16.11
C GLU A 294 1.32 -14.31 17.06
N TYR A 295 1.00 -15.52 16.59
CA TYR A 295 1.25 -16.74 17.34
C TYR A 295 2.74 -16.92 17.63
N TYR A 296 3.60 -16.71 16.62
CA TYR A 296 5.05 -16.79 16.75
C TYR A 296 5.61 -15.74 17.73
N GLN A 297 5.13 -14.50 17.64
CA GLN A 297 5.55 -13.43 18.57
C GLN A 297 5.31 -13.85 20.03
N LYS A 298 4.17 -14.49 20.29
CA LYS A 298 3.73 -14.91 21.62
C LYS A 298 4.43 -16.18 22.10
N ASN A 299 4.55 -17.19 21.22
CA ASN A 299 4.97 -18.53 21.60
C ASN A 299 6.41 -18.87 21.20
N LYS A 300 7.08 -18.02 20.41
CA LYS A 300 8.42 -18.21 19.82
C LYS A 300 8.55 -19.50 18.98
N ALA A 301 7.42 -19.96 18.47
CA ALA A 301 7.28 -21.12 17.58
C ALA A 301 6.05 -20.93 16.69
N TRP A 302 6.08 -21.49 15.49
CA TRP A 302 4.93 -21.50 14.60
C TRP A 302 3.84 -22.41 15.11
N ALA A 303 2.57 -22.02 14.91
CA ALA A 303 1.43 -22.89 15.16
C ALA A 303 1.51 -24.14 14.28
N LYS A 304 1.15 -25.28 14.83
CA LYS A 304 1.22 -26.58 14.12
C LYS A 304 -0.12 -27.02 13.55
N ALA A 305 -1.20 -26.41 13.99
CA ALA A 305 -2.55 -26.70 13.51
C ALA A 305 -3.33 -25.40 13.27
N LEU A 306 -4.25 -25.41 12.31
CA LEU A 306 -5.13 -24.26 12.05
C LEU A 306 -5.99 -23.89 13.26
N THR A 307 -6.34 -24.85 14.10
CA THR A 307 -7.09 -24.65 15.34
C THR A 307 -6.34 -23.83 16.38
N ASP A 308 -5.01 -23.70 16.26
CA ASP A 308 -4.19 -22.81 17.09
C ASP A 308 -4.31 -21.35 16.65
N LEU A 309 -4.68 -21.12 15.39
CA LEU A 309 -4.81 -19.79 14.78
C LEU A 309 -6.24 -19.28 14.83
N THR A 310 -7.22 -20.13 14.55
CA THR A 310 -8.64 -19.78 14.55
C THR A 310 -9.52 -20.99 14.85
N LYS A 311 -10.65 -20.74 15.50
CA LYS A 311 -11.75 -21.71 15.66
C LYS A 311 -12.93 -21.40 14.75
N GLU A 312 -12.88 -20.30 14.03
CA GLU A 312 -13.95 -19.87 13.14
C GLU A 312 -13.90 -20.64 11.82
N THR A 313 -15.09 -20.92 11.27
CA THR A 313 -15.20 -21.41 9.89
C THR A 313 -14.93 -20.25 8.93
N ILE A 314 -13.86 -20.34 8.16
CA ILE A 314 -13.49 -19.32 7.18
C ILE A 314 -14.42 -19.42 5.97
N LYS A 315 -14.99 -18.29 5.55
CA LYS A 315 -15.93 -18.23 4.41
C LYS A 315 -15.64 -17.01 3.55
N VAL A 316 -15.80 -17.18 2.25
CA VAL A 316 -15.80 -16.10 1.26
C VAL A 316 -17.09 -16.20 0.45
N ASP A 317 -17.86 -15.11 0.39
CA ASP A 317 -19.13 -15.02 -0.32
C ASP A 317 -20.05 -16.24 -0.09
N GLY A 318 -20.14 -16.66 1.19
CA GLY A 318 -20.95 -17.80 1.64
C GLY A 318 -20.33 -19.19 1.43
N LYS A 319 -19.26 -19.31 0.64
CA LYS A 319 -18.57 -20.59 0.43
C LYS A 319 -17.50 -20.84 1.52
N VAL A 320 -17.50 -22.04 2.08
CA VAL A 320 -16.52 -22.47 3.10
C VAL A 320 -15.17 -22.71 2.44
N LEU A 321 -14.13 -22.11 3.00
CA LEU A 321 -12.74 -22.43 2.67
C LEU A 321 -12.24 -23.55 3.59
N LYS A 322 -11.36 -24.39 3.05
CA LYS A 322 -10.71 -25.48 3.77
C LYS A 322 -9.19 -25.31 3.68
N PRO A 323 -8.58 -24.33 4.38
CA PRO A 323 -7.13 -24.17 4.37
C PRO A 323 -6.44 -25.38 4.98
N ILE A 324 -5.23 -25.66 4.49
CA ILE A 324 -4.33 -26.69 5.02
C ILE A 324 -3.08 -25.97 5.48
N LEU A 325 -2.64 -26.22 6.71
CA LEU A 325 -1.36 -25.75 7.24
C LEU A 325 -0.34 -26.87 7.15
N GLU A 326 0.73 -26.64 6.39
CA GLU A 326 1.85 -27.55 6.22
C GLU A 326 3.09 -26.94 6.87
N ASN A 327 3.63 -27.61 7.88
CA ASN A 327 4.85 -27.18 8.55
C ASN A 327 6.07 -27.89 7.95
N HIS A 328 7.17 -27.15 7.82
CA HIS A 328 8.46 -27.64 7.37
C HIS A 328 9.61 -27.10 8.23
N SER A 329 10.85 -27.48 7.93
CA SER A 329 12.01 -27.14 8.77
C SER A 329 12.29 -25.64 8.89
N SER A 330 11.99 -24.86 7.84
CA SER A 330 12.22 -23.41 7.81
C SER A 330 11.00 -22.55 8.11
N GLY A 331 9.79 -23.15 8.21
CA GLY A 331 8.57 -22.36 8.44
C GLY A 331 7.30 -23.16 8.18
N TYR A 332 6.41 -22.57 7.38
CA TYR A 332 5.12 -23.18 7.03
C TYR A 332 4.62 -22.69 5.67
N ASN A 333 3.70 -23.44 5.09
CA ASN A 333 2.83 -23.00 4.00
C ASN A 333 1.38 -23.11 4.43
N ILE A 334 0.54 -22.19 3.99
CA ILE A 334 -0.92 -22.32 4.11
C ILE A 334 -1.50 -22.39 2.72
N LEU A 335 -2.18 -23.50 2.43
CA LEU A 335 -2.76 -23.78 1.13
C LEU A 335 -4.27 -23.73 1.20
N VAL A 336 -4.91 -23.25 0.15
CA VAL A 336 -6.36 -23.37 -0.03
C VAL A 336 -6.71 -23.57 -1.50
N LYS A 337 -7.59 -24.53 -1.76
CA LYS A 337 -8.21 -24.64 -3.09
C LYS A 337 -9.40 -23.71 -3.15
N SER A 338 -9.39 -22.77 -4.09
CA SER A 338 -10.50 -21.85 -4.29
C SER A 338 -11.78 -22.58 -4.73
N PRO A 339 -12.91 -22.32 -4.07
CA PRO A 339 -14.19 -22.86 -4.51
C PRO A 339 -14.79 -22.09 -5.72
N PHE A 340 -14.09 -21.07 -6.24
CA PHE A 340 -14.55 -20.26 -7.36
C PHE A 340 -13.84 -20.63 -8.67
N SER A 341 -12.50 -20.75 -8.65
CA SER A 341 -11.68 -21.06 -9.84
C SER A 341 -11.11 -22.48 -9.86
N ASN A 342 -11.19 -23.21 -8.76
CA ASN A 342 -10.49 -24.49 -8.51
C ASN A 342 -8.94 -24.36 -8.46
N GLN A 343 -8.37 -23.17 -8.54
CA GLN A 343 -6.94 -22.94 -8.35
C GLN A 343 -6.57 -23.18 -6.88
N THR A 344 -5.34 -23.63 -6.64
CA THR A 344 -4.77 -23.72 -5.30
C THR A 344 -3.87 -22.50 -5.08
N PHE A 345 -4.17 -21.73 -4.05
CA PHE A 345 -3.35 -20.63 -3.58
C PHE A 345 -2.51 -21.08 -2.41
N ILE A 346 -1.27 -20.64 -2.36
CA ILE A 346 -0.31 -20.96 -1.32
C ILE A 346 0.28 -19.66 -0.80
N ILE A 347 0.26 -19.43 0.50
CA ILE A 347 1.00 -18.36 1.15
C ILE A 347 2.10 -18.96 2.01
N LYS A 348 3.31 -18.43 1.90
CA LYS A 348 4.48 -18.86 2.65
C LYS A 348 4.60 -18.12 3.98
N GLU A 349 5.56 -18.57 4.81
CA GLU A 349 5.90 -17.95 6.10
C GLU A 349 6.38 -16.50 6.01
N ASP A 350 6.89 -16.08 4.86
CA ASP A 350 7.31 -14.71 4.57
C ASP A 350 6.20 -13.85 3.92
N GLY A 351 5.01 -14.42 3.74
CA GLY A 351 3.86 -13.73 3.18
C GLY A 351 3.82 -13.70 1.66
N GLN A 352 4.78 -14.34 0.97
CA GLN A 352 4.74 -14.45 -0.49
C GLN A 352 3.61 -15.39 -0.94
N PHE A 353 2.88 -14.94 -1.95
CA PHE A 353 1.94 -15.79 -2.66
C PHE A 353 2.63 -16.59 -3.76
N LEU A 354 2.41 -17.91 -3.78
CA LEU A 354 2.78 -18.78 -4.89
C LEU A 354 1.55 -19.02 -5.76
N LYS A 355 1.76 -18.97 -7.08
CA LYS A 355 0.74 -19.26 -8.10
C LYS A 355 0.84 -20.70 -8.55
#